data_dea326ce5ffd277dddb3244d709448c1
#
_entry.id   dea326ce5ffd277dddb3244d709448c1
#
_cell.length_a   1.000
_cell.length_b   1.000
_cell.length_c   1.000
_cell.angle_alpha   90.00
_cell.angle_beta   90.00
_cell.angle_gamma   90.00
#
_symmetry.space_group_name_H-M   'P 1'
#
loop_
_entity.id
_entity.type
_entity.pdbx_description
1 polymer ?
#
loop_
_entity_poly.entity_id
_entity_poly.type
_entity_poly.pdbx_seq_one_letter_code
_entity_poly.pdbx_strand_id
1 'polypeptide(L)'
;MSEASIYKIPIRIYYEDTDFSGVVYHAAYLKFFERGRTEALRACGVHHSEMLKRDEPLAFAVRKMATEWLVPARIDDLLEVRTRFVSAKGARMILAQEIWREDTLLARAEVEAACMSLAGRARRLPPDLLDQF
;
A
#
# COMPACT_ATOMS: atom_id res chain seq x y z
N MET A 1 15.95 -15.90 -12.00
CA MET A 1 15.49 -14.86 -11.05
C MET A 1 13.97 -14.85 -11.07
N SER A 2 13.35 -15.06 -9.95
CA SER A 2 11.89 -15.03 -9.91
C SER A 2 11.38 -13.59 -10.01
N GLU A 3 10.28 -13.41 -10.71
CA GLU A 3 9.62 -12.13 -10.73
C GLU A 3 9.09 -11.80 -9.33
N ALA A 4 9.10 -10.54 -8.97
CA ALA A 4 8.51 -10.09 -7.73
C ALA A 4 7.00 -10.39 -7.75
N SER A 5 6.49 -10.91 -6.63
CA SER A 5 5.07 -11.18 -6.50
C SER A 5 4.27 -9.88 -6.55
N ILE A 6 3.13 -9.93 -7.21
CA ILE A 6 2.18 -8.82 -7.24
C ILE A 6 0.99 -9.21 -6.38
N TYR A 7 0.70 -8.41 -5.38
CA TYR A 7 -0.43 -8.62 -4.48
C TYR A 7 -1.59 -7.75 -4.95
N LYS A 8 -2.76 -8.35 -5.11
CA LYS A 8 -3.92 -7.68 -5.70
C LYS A 8 -5.09 -7.72 -4.75
N ILE A 9 -5.78 -6.60 -4.63
CA ILE A 9 -7.07 -6.54 -3.92
C ILE A 9 -8.09 -5.78 -4.75
N PRO A 10 -9.37 -6.16 -4.66
CA PRO A 10 -10.44 -5.39 -5.29
C PRO A 10 -10.89 -4.25 -4.38
N ILE A 11 -11.24 -3.12 -4.99
CA ILE A 11 -11.85 -1.99 -4.31
C ILE A 11 -13.08 -1.56 -5.10
N ARG A 12 -14.26 -1.66 -4.49
CA ARG A 12 -15.49 -1.09 -5.06
C ARG A 12 -15.56 0.38 -4.66
N ILE A 13 -15.85 1.25 -5.61
CA ILE A 13 -16.03 2.66 -5.35
C ILE A 13 -17.44 2.89 -4.81
N TYR A 14 -17.54 3.43 -3.60
CA TYR A 14 -18.79 3.79 -2.94
C TYR A 14 -19.04 5.29 -3.07
N TYR A 15 -20.25 5.70 -2.77
CA TYR A 15 -20.63 7.12 -2.79
C TYR A 15 -19.67 7.97 -1.94
N GLU A 16 -19.29 7.47 -0.76
CA GLU A 16 -18.38 8.18 0.16
C GLU A 16 -17.00 8.46 -0.41
N ASP A 17 -16.59 7.72 -1.45
CA ASP A 17 -15.29 7.89 -2.09
C ASP A 17 -15.30 9.02 -3.13
N THR A 18 -16.48 9.50 -3.48
CA THR A 18 -16.64 10.46 -4.58
C THR A 18 -16.86 11.88 -4.07
N ASP A 19 -16.55 12.83 -4.93
CA ASP A 19 -16.98 14.21 -4.75
C ASP A 19 -18.42 14.39 -5.30
N PHE A 20 -18.91 15.61 -5.31
CA PHE A 20 -20.28 15.87 -5.75
C PHE A 20 -20.51 15.59 -7.25
N SER A 21 -19.46 15.39 -8.04
CA SER A 21 -19.56 15.12 -9.48
C SER A 21 -19.56 13.62 -9.82
N GLY A 22 -19.47 12.75 -8.82
CA GLY A 22 -19.41 11.29 -9.03
C GLY A 22 -18.03 10.76 -9.38
N VAL A 23 -17.02 11.61 -9.34
CA VAL A 23 -15.61 11.23 -9.55
C VAL A 23 -14.94 11.01 -8.21
N VAL A 24 -14.11 9.98 -8.12
CA VAL A 24 -13.38 9.69 -6.89
C VAL A 24 -12.45 10.84 -6.53
N TYR A 25 -12.60 11.34 -5.31
CA TYR A 25 -11.76 12.39 -4.77
C TYR A 25 -10.30 11.91 -4.72
N HIS A 26 -9.36 12.76 -5.19
CA HIS A 26 -7.97 12.32 -5.33
C HIS A 26 -7.35 11.77 -4.04
N ALA A 27 -7.72 12.31 -2.88
CA ALA A 27 -7.21 11.83 -1.60
C ALA A 27 -7.73 10.44 -1.23
N ALA A 28 -8.85 10.00 -1.78
CA ALA A 28 -9.39 8.66 -1.52
C ALA A 28 -8.45 7.56 -2.05
N TYR A 29 -7.73 7.84 -3.13
CA TYR A 29 -6.75 6.89 -3.67
C TYR A 29 -5.66 6.54 -2.66
N LEU A 30 -5.30 7.48 -1.80
CA LEU A 30 -4.28 7.23 -0.77
C LEU A 30 -4.75 6.15 0.20
N LYS A 31 -6.03 6.11 0.52
CA LYS A 31 -6.61 5.05 1.35
C LYS A 31 -6.62 3.71 0.62
N PHE A 32 -6.90 3.71 -0.67
CA PHE A 32 -6.87 2.50 -1.48
C PHE A 32 -5.47 1.91 -1.54
N PHE A 33 -4.47 2.76 -1.75
CA PHE A 33 -3.07 2.33 -1.72
C PHE A 33 -2.69 1.77 -0.35
N GLU A 34 -3.13 2.41 0.73
CA GLU A 34 -2.88 1.92 2.09
C GLU A 34 -3.47 0.54 2.31
N ARG A 35 -4.72 0.32 1.87
CA ARG A 35 -5.36 -1.00 1.96
C ARG A 35 -4.57 -2.04 1.16
N GLY A 36 -4.10 -1.68 -0.01
CA GLY A 36 -3.25 -2.55 -0.83
C GLY A 36 -1.98 -2.97 -0.10
N ARG A 37 -1.29 -2.01 0.52
CA ARG A 37 -0.09 -2.29 1.31
C ARG A 37 -0.38 -3.20 2.50
N THR A 38 -1.45 -2.91 3.22
CA THR A 38 -1.83 -3.70 4.39
C THR A 38 -2.12 -5.15 4.01
N GLU A 39 -2.84 -5.38 2.93
CA GLU A 39 -3.15 -6.73 2.50
C GLU A 39 -1.93 -7.44 1.90
N ALA A 40 -1.02 -6.71 1.25
CA ALA A 40 0.24 -7.28 0.80
C ALA A 40 1.11 -7.74 1.98
N LEU A 41 1.20 -6.93 3.03
CA LEU A 41 1.92 -7.30 4.26
C LEU A 41 1.26 -8.52 4.91
N ARG A 42 -0.07 -8.54 4.99
CA ARG A 42 -0.82 -9.65 5.56
C ARG A 42 -0.54 -10.95 4.81
N ALA A 43 -0.49 -10.89 3.49
CA ALA A 43 -0.17 -12.05 2.65
C ALA A 43 1.23 -12.59 2.91
N CYS A 44 2.15 -11.75 3.40
CA CYS A 44 3.51 -12.14 3.77
C CYS A 44 3.61 -12.59 5.23
N GLY A 45 2.49 -12.66 5.95
CA GLY A 45 2.48 -13.03 7.37
C GLY A 45 2.76 -11.87 8.31
N VAL A 46 2.76 -10.64 7.83
CA VAL A 46 3.00 -9.44 8.64
C VAL A 46 1.67 -8.73 8.89
N HIS A 47 1.24 -8.73 10.15
CA HIS A 47 -0.02 -8.14 10.57
C HIS A 47 0.23 -6.97 11.51
N HIS A 48 -0.33 -5.81 11.22
CA HIS A 48 -0.14 -4.61 12.05
C HIS A 48 -0.53 -4.85 13.51
N SER A 49 -1.64 -5.55 13.74
CA SER A 49 -2.11 -5.82 15.11
C SER A 49 -1.13 -6.70 15.90
N GLU A 50 -0.48 -7.65 15.25
CA GLU A 50 0.52 -8.50 15.88
C GLU A 50 1.82 -7.75 16.17
N MET A 51 2.21 -6.88 15.25
CA MET A 51 3.40 -6.04 15.45
C MET A 51 3.25 -5.12 16.66
N LEU A 52 2.05 -4.62 16.91
CA LEU A 52 1.76 -3.77 18.08
C LEU A 52 1.78 -4.53 19.39
N LYS A 53 1.65 -5.87 19.36
CA LYS A 53 1.66 -6.73 20.55
C LYS A 53 3.02 -7.31 20.90
N ARG A 54 4.06 -6.99 20.11
CA ARG A 54 5.42 -7.45 20.40
C ARG A 54 5.94 -6.80 21.68
N ASP A 55 6.99 -7.38 22.28
CA ASP A 55 7.65 -6.82 23.47
C ASP A 55 8.04 -5.36 23.21
N GLU A 56 8.65 -5.08 22.05
CA GLU A 56 8.76 -3.73 21.56
C GLU A 56 7.74 -3.56 20.42
N PRO A 57 6.65 -2.84 20.64
CA PRO A 57 5.67 -2.61 19.58
C PRO A 57 6.28 -1.90 18.39
N LEU A 58 5.91 -2.38 17.19
CA LEU A 58 6.41 -1.84 15.92
C LEU A 58 5.25 -1.36 15.07
N ALA A 59 5.53 -0.34 14.26
CA ALA A 59 4.59 0.20 13.28
C ALA A 59 5.35 0.60 12.02
N PHE A 60 4.61 0.75 10.92
CA PHE A 60 5.14 1.32 9.69
C PHE A 60 4.65 2.75 9.53
N ALA A 61 5.53 3.61 9.04
CA ALA A 61 5.17 4.98 8.69
C ALA A 61 5.58 5.24 7.24
N VAL A 62 4.71 5.89 6.49
CA VAL A 62 5.04 6.35 5.13
C VAL A 62 5.90 7.59 5.26
N ARG A 63 7.08 7.57 4.66
CA ARG A 63 8.02 8.69 4.68
C ARG A 63 7.91 9.54 3.43
N LYS A 64 7.72 8.89 2.27
CA LYS A 64 7.57 9.55 0.98
C LYS A 64 6.56 8.79 0.16
N MET A 65 5.80 9.52 -0.64
CA MET A 65 4.88 8.91 -1.58
C MET A 65 4.76 9.83 -2.79
N ALA A 66 5.11 9.29 -3.95
CA ALA A 66 4.93 9.97 -5.21
C ALA A 66 3.77 9.31 -5.95
N THR A 67 2.72 10.05 -6.21
CA THR A 67 1.49 9.53 -6.81
C THR A 67 1.16 10.29 -8.08
N GLU A 68 0.78 9.55 -9.12
CA GLU A 68 0.25 10.11 -10.35
C GLU A 68 -1.19 9.64 -10.53
N TRP A 69 -2.10 10.58 -10.80
CA TRP A 69 -3.49 10.30 -11.13
C TRP A 69 -3.64 10.48 -12.63
N LEU A 70 -3.94 9.40 -13.36
CA LEU A 70 -3.93 9.37 -14.82
C LEU A 70 -5.32 9.42 -15.42
N VAL A 71 -6.26 8.63 -14.88
CA VAL A 71 -7.65 8.55 -15.33
C VAL A 71 -8.55 8.47 -14.10
N PRO A 72 -9.61 9.25 -14.02
CA PRO A 72 -10.47 9.24 -12.83
C PRO A 72 -11.29 7.96 -12.70
N ALA A 73 -11.39 7.45 -11.48
CA ALA A 73 -12.37 6.44 -11.14
C ALA A 73 -13.72 7.11 -10.82
N ARG A 74 -14.79 6.36 -10.97
CA ARG A 74 -16.15 6.85 -10.77
C ARG A 74 -16.94 5.96 -9.83
N ILE A 75 -18.06 6.48 -9.36
CA ILE A 75 -18.97 5.72 -8.49
C ILE A 75 -19.31 4.37 -9.13
N ASP A 76 -19.39 3.34 -8.29
CA ASP A 76 -19.70 1.95 -8.66
C ASP A 76 -18.61 1.21 -9.43
N ASP A 77 -17.53 1.87 -9.81
CA ASP A 77 -16.40 1.18 -10.44
C ASP A 77 -15.83 0.11 -9.50
N LEU A 78 -15.37 -1.00 -10.10
CA LEU A 78 -14.58 -2.00 -9.40
C LEU A 78 -13.13 -1.85 -9.82
N LEU A 79 -12.28 -1.52 -8.87
CA LEU A 79 -10.86 -1.31 -9.10
C LEU A 79 -10.03 -2.48 -8.59
N GLU A 80 -8.83 -2.60 -9.12
CA GLU A 80 -7.84 -3.55 -8.62
C GLU A 80 -6.60 -2.76 -8.18
N VAL A 81 -6.24 -2.90 -6.92
CA VAL A 81 -5.01 -2.31 -6.38
C VAL A 81 -3.93 -3.37 -6.41
N ARG A 82 -2.85 -3.08 -7.10
CA ARG A 82 -1.69 -3.97 -7.24
C ARG A 82 -0.54 -3.40 -6.44
N THR A 83 0.08 -4.24 -5.61
CA THR A 83 1.21 -3.85 -4.75
C THR A 83 2.37 -4.80 -4.98
N ARG A 84 3.56 -4.23 -5.14
CA ARG A 84 4.80 -4.97 -5.31
C ARG A 84 5.86 -4.41 -4.37
N PHE A 85 6.58 -5.29 -3.69
CA PHE A 85 7.74 -4.91 -2.89
C PHE A 85 8.94 -4.77 -3.83
N VAL A 86 9.60 -3.61 -3.80
CA VAL A 86 10.68 -3.29 -4.75
C VAL A 86 12.04 -3.46 -4.12
N SER A 87 12.29 -2.85 -2.97
CA SER A 87 13.59 -2.93 -2.31
C SER A 87 13.45 -2.69 -0.80
N ALA A 88 14.43 -3.19 -0.07
CA ALA A 88 14.51 -3.01 1.37
C ALA A 88 15.95 -2.71 1.77
N LYS A 89 16.12 -1.79 2.73
CA LYS A 89 17.42 -1.47 3.30
C LYS A 89 17.24 -1.02 4.75
N GLY A 90 17.72 -1.83 5.69
CA GLY A 90 17.60 -1.52 7.12
C GLY A 90 16.15 -1.49 7.57
N ALA A 91 15.68 -0.32 7.98
CA ALA A 91 14.31 -0.10 8.43
C ALA A 91 13.36 0.30 7.29
N ARG A 92 13.88 0.58 6.10
CA ARG A 92 13.11 1.17 5.00
C ARG A 92 12.80 0.17 3.90
N MET A 93 11.65 0.34 3.29
CA MET A 93 11.26 -0.43 2.10
C MET A 93 10.61 0.49 1.08
N ILE A 94 10.77 0.11 -0.19
CA ILE A 94 10.13 0.79 -1.32
C ILE A 94 9.10 -0.19 -1.89
N LEU A 95 7.88 0.32 -2.10
CA LEU A 95 6.81 -0.41 -2.75
C LEU A 95 6.38 0.36 -4.00
N ALA A 96 5.99 -0.39 -5.03
CA ALA A 96 5.35 0.17 -6.21
C ALA A 96 3.90 -0.29 -6.23
N GLN A 97 2.99 0.64 -6.46
CA GLN A 97 1.57 0.35 -6.46
C GLN A 97 0.89 0.93 -7.68
N GLU A 98 -0.16 0.24 -8.12
CA GLU A 98 -0.98 0.66 -9.25
C GLU A 98 -2.44 0.40 -8.95
N ILE A 99 -3.31 1.26 -9.48
CA ILE A 99 -4.75 1.07 -9.41
C ILE A 99 -5.28 0.97 -10.83
N TRP A 100 -5.95 -0.12 -11.12
CA TRP A 100 -6.48 -0.46 -12.43
C TRP A 100 -7.99 -0.59 -12.41
N ARG A 101 -8.63 -0.19 -13.50
CA ARG A 101 -10.01 -0.55 -13.82
C ARG A 101 -9.94 -1.33 -15.12
N GLU A 102 -10.15 -2.63 -15.05
CA GLU A 102 -9.95 -3.53 -16.19
C GLU A 102 -8.57 -3.29 -16.82
N ASP A 103 -8.49 -2.90 -18.07
CA ASP A 103 -7.23 -2.69 -18.78
C ASP A 103 -6.70 -1.25 -18.69
N THR A 104 -7.35 -0.39 -17.90
CA THR A 104 -6.97 1.02 -17.80
C THR A 104 -6.25 1.29 -16.48
N LEU A 105 -5.03 1.80 -16.58
CA LEU A 105 -4.27 2.26 -15.41
C LEU A 105 -4.82 3.62 -14.98
N LEU A 106 -5.37 3.69 -13.78
CA LEU A 106 -5.98 4.92 -13.25
C LEU A 106 -5.00 5.76 -12.44
N ALA A 107 -4.16 5.11 -11.65
CA ALA A 107 -3.21 5.80 -10.78
C ALA A 107 -2.04 4.87 -10.46
N ARG A 108 -0.91 5.47 -10.14
CA ARG A 108 0.26 4.71 -9.69
C ARG A 108 1.01 5.49 -8.62
N ALA A 109 1.72 4.76 -7.77
CA ALA A 109 2.47 5.37 -6.68
C ALA A 109 3.76 4.60 -6.41
N GLU A 110 4.77 5.35 -5.99
CA GLU A 110 5.96 4.78 -5.35
C GLU A 110 5.94 5.22 -3.89
N VAL A 111 6.08 4.27 -2.98
CA VAL A 111 5.93 4.50 -1.54
C VAL A 111 7.20 4.08 -0.83
N GLU A 112 7.77 4.98 -0.02
CA GLU A 112 8.82 4.64 0.91
C GLU A 112 8.24 4.58 2.32
N ALA A 113 8.32 3.41 2.94
CA ALA A 113 7.83 3.19 4.29
C ALA A 113 8.98 2.78 5.20
N ALA A 114 8.87 3.10 6.48
CA ALA A 114 9.87 2.74 7.47
C ALA A 114 9.22 2.00 8.64
N CYS A 115 9.92 0.97 9.12
CA CYS A 115 9.56 0.28 10.36
C CYS A 115 10.15 1.04 11.53
N MET A 116 9.34 1.27 12.55
CA MET A 116 9.77 2.04 13.72
C MET A 116 9.09 1.58 15.00
N SER A 117 9.72 1.91 16.13
CA SER A 117 9.08 1.77 17.43
C SER A 117 8.02 2.87 17.60
N LEU A 118 7.15 2.71 18.61
CA LEU A 118 6.15 3.75 18.91
C LEU A 118 6.78 5.07 19.38
N ALA A 119 8.05 5.01 19.80
CA ALA A 119 8.81 6.23 20.12
C ALA A 119 9.41 6.90 18.88
N GLY A 120 9.16 6.37 17.68
CA GLY A 120 9.62 6.95 16.43
C GLY A 120 11.04 6.57 16.04
N ARG A 121 11.63 5.55 16.66
CA ARG A 121 12.98 5.09 16.34
C ARG A 121 12.94 4.03 15.25
N ALA A 122 13.86 4.14 14.29
CA ALA A 122 13.98 3.15 13.22
C ALA A 122 14.28 1.76 13.80
N ARG A 123 13.61 0.75 13.23
CA ARG A 123 13.79 -0.65 13.59
C ARG A 123 13.87 -1.48 12.32
N ARG A 124 14.60 -2.59 12.38
CA ARG A 124 14.74 -3.46 11.22
C ARG A 124 13.39 -4.02 10.79
N LEU A 125 13.24 -4.18 9.49
CA LEU A 125 12.05 -4.84 8.93
C LEU A 125 11.94 -6.27 9.47
N PRO A 126 10.70 -6.77 9.67
CA PRO A 126 10.51 -8.17 10.08
C PRO A 126 11.16 -9.13 9.07
N PRO A 127 11.81 -10.23 9.55
CA PRO A 127 12.49 -11.18 8.67
C PRO A 127 11.60 -11.76 7.58
N ASP A 128 10.35 -12.09 7.90
CA ASP A 128 9.41 -12.65 6.93
C ASP A 128 9.16 -11.69 5.76
N LEU A 129 9.20 -10.40 6.03
CA LEU A 129 9.03 -9.39 5.01
C LEU A 129 10.25 -9.29 4.10
N LEU A 130 11.45 -9.46 4.65
CA LEU A 130 12.70 -9.38 3.88
C LEU A 130 12.77 -10.43 2.78
N ASP A 131 12.07 -11.55 2.93
CA ASP A 131 12.04 -12.61 1.93
C ASP A 131 11.30 -12.18 0.65
N GLN A 132 10.61 -11.04 0.66
CA GLN A 132 9.85 -10.53 -0.48
C GLN A 132 10.71 -9.69 -1.44
N PHE A 133 11.93 -9.40 -1.08
CA PHE A 133 12.81 -8.52 -1.86
C PHE A 133 13.92 -9.24 -2.61
#